data_2de031d717b55e1c9b5f57034f8b4273
#
_entry.id   2de031d717b55e1c9b5f57034f8b4273
#
_cell.length_a   1.000
_cell.length_b   1.000
_cell.length_c   1.000
_cell.angle_alpha   90.00
_cell.angle_beta   90.00
_cell.angle_gamma   90.00
#
_symmetry.space_group_name_H-M   'P 1'
#
loop_
_entity.id
_entity.type
_entity.pdbx_description
1 polymer ?
#
loop_
_entity_poly.entity_id
_entity_poly.type
_entity_poly.pdbx_seq_one_letter_code
_entity_poly.pdbx_strand_id
1 'polypeptide(L)'
;MKIGIISDVHSNIQALSTAFEYADNHGVDRMICLGDVVGYGADPNPCCDLIRERCVTTLLGNHDAAVIGAMEESYYYQEAKDVILWTRDQLSDENFSWLFSLPYTAKVGDLGFFHSAPILPSGFYYMVHEGDAAYHLQIFEKLDRYSFIGHSHLTQAFILSEDEVRDVTGTTETPGDGEKIIMTVGSVGQPRDRNPDLCFVIVDTESGAYEYVRLSYDIKGAAEQIETAGLSHRFSRRLYEGI
;
A
#
# COMPACT_ATOMS: atom_id res chain seq x y z
N MET A 1 -3.18 12.31 17.63
CA MET A 1 -4.09 11.95 16.52
C MET A 1 -3.61 10.65 15.89
N LYS A 2 -4.53 9.67 15.72
CA LYS A 2 -4.19 8.38 15.09
C LYS A 2 -4.49 8.41 13.60
N ILE A 3 -3.51 8.05 12.79
CA ILE A 3 -3.65 7.91 11.33
C ILE A 3 -3.49 6.44 10.96
N GLY A 4 -4.48 5.86 10.30
CA GLY A 4 -4.39 4.56 9.65
C GLY A 4 -3.83 4.70 8.24
N ILE A 5 -2.86 3.88 7.89
CA ILE A 5 -2.13 3.94 6.62
C ILE A 5 -2.27 2.59 5.94
N ILE A 6 -3.08 2.53 4.89
CA ILE A 6 -3.34 1.35 4.07
C ILE A 6 -2.63 1.47 2.72
N SER A 7 -2.35 0.34 2.09
CA SER A 7 -1.76 0.25 0.75
C SER A 7 -2.15 -1.05 0.07
N ASP A 8 -1.97 -1.10 -1.25
CA ASP A 8 -2.04 -2.33 -2.03
C ASP A 8 -3.35 -3.08 -1.80
N VAL A 9 -4.46 -2.35 -2.02
CA VAL A 9 -5.84 -2.84 -1.84
C VAL A 9 -6.23 -3.83 -2.95
N HIS A 10 -5.74 -3.58 -4.16
CA HIS A 10 -5.87 -4.48 -5.29
C HIS A 10 -7.29 -5.01 -5.51
N SER A 11 -8.27 -4.12 -5.56
CA SER A 11 -9.67 -4.47 -5.83
C SER A 11 -10.25 -5.57 -4.92
N ASN A 12 -9.75 -5.69 -3.66
CA ASN A 12 -10.20 -6.65 -2.66
C ASN A 12 -11.11 -5.95 -1.65
N ILE A 13 -12.40 -5.89 -1.98
CA ILE A 13 -13.38 -5.17 -1.16
C ILE A 13 -13.60 -5.82 0.22
N GLN A 14 -13.45 -7.16 0.33
CA GLN A 14 -13.61 -7.89 1.59
C GLN A 14 -12.52 -7.47 2.60
N ALA A 15 -11.28 -7.44 2.15
CA ALA A 15 -10.17 -7.00 3.00
C ALA A 15 -10.27 -5.51 3.34
N LEU A 16 -10.59 -4.67 2.35
CA LEU A 16 -10.73 -3.22 2.54
C LEU A 16 -11.84 -2.88 3.54
N SER A 17 -13.01 -3.52 3.44
CA SER A 17 -14.12 -3.32 4.37
C SER A 17 -13.74 -3.71 5.79
N THR A 18 -13.03 -4.84 5.96
CA THR A 18 -12.52 -5.29 7.26
C THR A 18 -11.53 -4.29 7.88
N ALA A 19 -10.63 -3.71 7.07
CA ALA A 19 -9.68 -2.70 7.55
C ALA A 19 -10.39 -1.43 8.04
N PHE A 20 -11.40 -0.95 7.32
CA PHE A 20 -12.17 0.23 7.74
C PHE A 20 -13.05 -0.04 8.96
N GLU A 21 -13.67 -1.21 9.05
CA GLU A 21 -14.43 -1.60 10.24
C GLU A 21 -13.55 -1.62 11.49
N TYR A 22 -12.34 -2.15 11.37
CA TYR A 22 -11.37 -2.11 12.47
C TYR A 22 -11.01 -0.66 12.85
N ALA A 23 -10.71 0.18 11.87
CA ALA A 23 -10.34 1.58 12.10
C ALA A 23 -11.45 2.35 12.84
N ASP A 24 -12.72 2.15 12.46
CA ASP A 24 -13.88 2.77 13.12
C ASP A 24 -13.99 2.35 14.59
N ASN A 25 -13.74 1.07 14.89
CA ASN A 25 -13.87 0.52 16.23
C ASN A 25 -12.67 0.82 17.15
N HIS A 26 -11.53 1.27 16.60
CA HIS A 26 -10.29 1.50 17.35
C HIS A 26 -9.85 2.96 17.43
N GLY A 27 -10.74 3.89 17.07
CA GLY A 27 -10.51 5.32 17.23
C GLY A 27 -9.41 5.86 16.31
N VAL A 28 -9.36 5.37 15.09
CA VAL A 28 -8.50 5.94 14.03
C VAL A 28 -9.18 7.21 13.51
N ASP A 29 -8.49 8.34 13.62
CA ASP A 29 -9.04 9.65 13.28
C ASP A 29 -9.09 9.91 11.78
N ARG A 30 -8.11 9.40 11.03
CA ARG A 30 -7.96 9.58 9.58
C ARG A 30 -7.38 8.34 8.93
N MET A 31 -7.78 8.10 7.68
CA MET A 31 -7.19 7.05 6.84
C MET A 31 -6.47 7.67 5.64
N ILE A 32 -5.31 7.11 5.30
CA ILE A 32 -4.50 7.45 4.13
C ILE A 32 -4.26 6.17 3.34
N CYS A 33 -4.44 6.22 2.01
CA CYS A 33 -4.14 5.12 1.11
C CYS A 33 -2.88 5.45 0.29
N LEU A 34 -1.89 4.57 0.31
CA LEU A 34 -0.64 4.77 -0.42
C LEU A 34 -0.71 4.38 -1.90
N GLY A 35 -1.86 3.90 -2.39
CA GLY A 35 -2.04 3.53 -3.80
C GLY A 35 -2.21 2.03 -4.01
N ASP A 36 -2.19 1.63 -5.28
CA ASP A 36 -2.59 0.31 -5.76
C ASP A 36 -3.99 -0.06 -5.24
N VAL A 37 -4.91 0.88 -5.46
CA VAL A 37 -6.33 0.69 -5.15
C VAL A 37 -6.91 -0.43 -6.01
N VAL A 38 -6.49 -0.49 -7.28
CA VAL A 38 -7.00 -1.45 -8.26
C VAL A 38 -5.95 -2.50 -8.70
N GLY A 39 -6.35 -3.43 -9.54
CA GLY A 39 -5.52 -4.54 -10.04
C GLY A 39 -5.74 -5.84 -9.26
N TYR A 40 -5.36 -6.97 -9.81
CA TYR A 40 -5.45 -8.34 -9.30
C TYR A 40 -6.84 -8.84 -8.89
N GLY A 41 -7.57 -8.11 -8.06
CA GLY A 41 -8.90 -8.49 -7.56
C GLY A 41 -10.04 -8.08 -8.48
N ALA A 42 -11.27 -8.39 -8.06
CA ALA A 42 -12.45 -8.33 -8.91
C ALA A 42 -13.37 -7.12 -8.68
N ASP A 43 -13.12 -6.29 -7.65
CA ASP A 43 -14.01 -5.20 -7.24
C ASP A 43 -13.38 -3.79 -7.39
N PRO A 44 -12.94 -3.38 -8.61
CA PRO A 44 -12.23 -2.10 -8.76
C PRO A 44 -13.09 -0.89 -8.39
N ASN A 45 -14.32 -0.80 -8.88
CA ASN A 45 -15.18 0.35 -8.57
C ASN A 45 -15.58 0.42 -7.09
N PRO A 46 -16.06 -0.66 -6.45
CA PRO A 46 -16.36 -0.61 -5.02
C PRO A 46 -15.17 -0.19 -4.16
N CYS A 47 -13.95 -0.63 -4.50
CA CYS A 47 -12.73 -0.22 -3.79
C CYS A 47 -12.42 1.27 -4.01
N CYS A 48 -12.50 1.76 -5.25
CA CYS A 48 -12.31 3.19 -5.55
C CYS A 48 -13.32 4.05 -4.79
N ASP A 49 -14.60 3.69 -4.82
CA ASP A 49 -15.66 4.45 -4.17
C ASP A 49 -15.44 4.52 -2.66
N LEU A 50 -15.13 3.39 -2.03
CA LEU A 50 -14.91 3.31 -0.59
C LEU A 50 -13.65 4.07 -0.16
N ILE A 51 -12.56 4.01 -0.92
CA ILE A 51 -11.33 4.78 -0.65
C ILE A 51 -11.60 6.28 -0.79
N ARG A 52 -12.30 6.72 -1.83
CA ARG A 52 -12.66 8.13 -2.03
C ARG A 52 -13.51 8.69 -0.89
N GLU A 53 -14.42 7.86 -0.35
CA GLU A 53 -15.27 8.24 0.78
C GLU A 53 -14.48 8.32 2.09
N ARG A 54 -13.57 7.37 2.32
CA ARG A 54 -12.99 7.12 3.65
C ARG A 54 -11.59 7.67 3.85
N CYS A 55 -10.78 7.82 2.80
CA CYS A 55 -9.41 8.30 2.90
C CYS A 55 -9.32 9.80 2.66
N VAL A 56 -8.63 10.50 3.56
CA VAL A 56 -8.38 11.96 3.40
C VAL A 56 -7.32 12.24 2.33
N THR A 57 -6.51 11.25 2.00
CA THR A 57 -5.47 11.31 0.97
C THR A 57 -5.29 9.92 0.38
N THR A 58 -5.16 9.87 -0.95
CA THR A 58 -4.81 8.65 -1.71
C THR A 58 -3.70 8.99 -2.69
N LEU A 59 -2.71 8.11 -2.80
CA LEU A 59 -1.61 8.24 -3.75
C LEU A 59 -1.83 7.34 -4.96
N LEU A 60 -1.12 7.64 -6.04
CA LEU A 60 -1.10 6.82 -7.25
C LEU A 60 -0.11 5.66 -7.09
N GLY A 61 -0.60 4.42 -7.13
CA GLY A 61 0.23 3.23 -7.21
C GLY A 61 0.59 2.86 -8.65
N ASN A 62 1.49 1.88 -8.83
CA ASN A 62 1.91 1.47 -10.18
C ASN A 62 0.80 0.72 -10.94
N HIS A 63 -0.04 -0.07 -10.26
CA HIS A 63 -1.20 -0.68 -10.90
C HIS A 63 -2.24 0.36 -11.31
N ASP A 64 -2.50 1.34 -10.44
CA ASP A 64 -3.38 2.47 -10.76
C ASP A 64 -2.85 3.21 -12.00
N ALA A 65 -1.54 3.53 -12.01
CA ALA A 65 -0.87 4.21 -13.12
C ALA A 65 -0.94 3.40 -14.44
N ALA A 66 -0.76 2.08 -14.37
CA ALA A 66 -0.87 1.22 -15.55
C ALA A 66 -2.31 1.14 -16.07
N VAL A 67 -3.30 1.05 -15.18
CA VAL A 67 -4.73 1.01 -15.55
C VAL A 67 -5.16 2.30 -16.26
N ILE A 68 -4.72 3.47 -15.81
CA ILE A 68 -5.04 4.74 -16.47
C ILE A 68 -4.13 5.07 -17.67
N GLY A 69 -3.15 4.22 -17.99
CA GLY A 69 -2.23 4.42 -19.11
C GLY A 69 -1.10 5.44 -18.86
N ALA A 70 -0.85 5.80 -17.60
CA ALA A 70 0.29 6.63 -17.18
C ALA A 70 1.59 5.83 -17.05
N MET A 71 1.51 4.49 -17.00
CA MET A 71 2.62 3.55 -17.03
C MET A 71 2.35 2.48 -18.09
N GLU A 72 3.40 2.06 -18.81
CA GLU A 72 3.26 1.03 -19.84
C GLU A 72 3.00 -0.35 -19.21
N GLU A 73 1.94 -1.02 -19.63
CA GLU A 73 1.61 -2.38 -19.21
C GLU A 73 2.62 -3.43 -19.68
N SER A 74 3.51 -3.10 -20.60
CA SER A 74 4.60 -3.98 -21.06
C SER A 74 5.63 -4.33 -19.98
N TYR A 75 5.68 -3.59 -18.89
CA TYR A 75 6.53 -3.90 -17.73
C TYR A 75 5.99 -5.05 -16.88
N TYR A 76 4.76 -5.47 -17.10
CA TYR A 76 4.11 -6.52 -16.31
C TYR A 76 4.17 -7.87 -17.02
N TYR A 77 4.22 -8.97 -16.24
CA TYR A 77 4.05 -10.31 -16.80
C TYR A 77 2.61 -10.50 -17.31
N GLN A 78 2.39 -11.49 -18.19
CA GLN A 78 1.17 -11.58 -19.00
C GLN A 78 -0.12 -11.54 -18.15
N GLU A 79 -0.23 -12.35 -17.09
CA GLU A 79 -1.44 -12.39 -16.28
C GLU A 79 -1.71 -11.05 -15.55
N ALA A 80 -0.64 -10.33 -15.14
CA ALA A 80 -0.81 -9.00 -14.54
C ALA A 80 -1.23 -7.97 -15.59
N LYS A 81 -0.70 -8.06 -16.81
CA LYS A 81 -1.14 -7.24 -17.95
C LYS A 81 -2.62 -7.49 -18.26
N ASP A 82 -3.04 -8.75 -18.32
CA ASP A 82 -4.42 -9.11 -18.64
C ASP A 82 -5.39 -8.52 -17.61
N VAL A 83 -5.05 -8.58 -16.30
CA VAL A 83 -5.90 -7.98 -15.27
C VAL A 83 -5.89 -6.46 -15.30
N ILE A 84 -4.77 -5.81 -15.66
CA ILE A 84 -4.71 -4.35 -15.84
C ILE A 84 -5.69 -3.92 -16.93
N LEU A 85 -5.67 -4.60 -18.09
CA LEU A 85 -6.58 -4.30 -19.19
C LEU A 85 -8.04 -4.58 -18.82
N TRP A 86 -8.30 -5.73 -18.17
CA TRP A 86 -9.62 -6.05 -17.65
C TRP A 86 -10.13 -4.99 -16.67
N THR A 87 -9.30 -4.57 -15.71
CA THR A 87 -9.65 -3.53 -14.73
C THR A 87 -9.99 -2.21 -15.43
N ARG A 88 -9.22 -1.82 -16.44
CA ARG A 88 -9.48 -0.61 -17.25
C ARG A 88 -10.87 -0.64 -17.88
N ASP A 89 -11.29 -1.80 -18.40
CA ASP A 89 -12.59 -1.99 -19.02
C ASP A 89 -13.74 -2.01 -18.02
N GLN A 90 -13.47 -2.33 -16.73
CA GLN A 90 -14.49 -2.34 -15.67
C GLN A 90 -14.70 -0.98 -15.01
N LEU A 91 -13.68 -0.12 -15.01
CA LEU A 91 -13.74 1.17 -14.29
C LEU A 91 -14.81 2.08 -14.89
N SER A 92 -15.57 2.72 -14.01
CA SER A 92 -16.41 3.85 -14.39
C SER A 92 -15.56 5.04 -14.82
N ASP A 93 -16.10 5.92 -15.67
CA ASP A 93 -15.43 7.14 -16.10
C ASP A 93 -15.06 8.03 -14.91
N GLU A 94 -15.86 8.02 -13.85
CA GLU A 94 -15.63 8.77 -12.62
C GLU A 94 -14.41 8.23 -11.87
N ASN A 95 -14.32 6.91 -11.67
CA ASN A 95 -13.21 6.29 -10.98
C ASN A 95 -11.92 6.34 -11.80
N PHE A 96 -12.01 6.19 -13.12
CA PHE A 96 -10.87 6.39 -14.01
C PHE A 96 -10.32 7.82 -13.90
N SER A 97 -11.20 8.84 -13.95
CA SER A 97 -10.80 10.24 -13.83
C SER A 97 -10.22 10.56 -12.45
N TRP A 98 -10.76 9.95 -11.39
CA TRP A 98 -10.24 10.10 -10.03
C TRP A 98 -8.83 9.51 -9.90
N LEU A 99 -8.59 8.28 -10.35
CA LEU A 99 -7.25 7.67 -10.35
C LEU A 99 -6.24 8.55 -11.09
N PHE A 100 -6.64 9.14 -12.23
CA PHE A 100 -5.78 10.06 -12.99
C PHE A 100 -5.40 11.34 -12.24
N SER A 101 -6.16 11.73 -11.23
CA SER A 101 -5.93 12.93 -10.41
C SER A 101 -5.01 12.68 -9.20
N LEU A 102 -4.64 11.42 -8.91
CA LEU A 102 -3.90 11.07 -7.71
C LEU A 102 -2.44 11.53 -7.76
N PRO A 103 -1.91 12.08 -6.66
CA PRO A 103 -0.51 12.46 -6.55
C PRO A 103 0.39 11.23 -6.27
N TYR A 104 1.69 11.37 -6.54
CA TYR A 104 2.69 10.34 -6.19
C TYR A 104 3.15 10.39 -4.74
N THR A 105 2.98 11.52 -4.07
CA THR A 105 3.47 11.74 -2.70
C THR A 105 2.54 12.63 -1.92
N ALA A 106 2.54 12.47 -0.60
CA ALA A 106 1.87 13.38 0.33
C ALA A 106 2.70 13.53 1.60
N LYS A 107 2.38 14.54 2.40
CA LYS A 107 3.06 14.83 3.66
C LYS A 107 2.10 15.40 4.69
N VAL A 108 2.24 14.96 5.95
CA VAL A 108 1.52 15.53 7.10
C VAL A 108 2.53 15.71 8.24
N GLY A 109 2.90 16.93 8.57
CA GLY A 109 3.96 17.20 9.54
C GLY A 109 5.28 16.54 9.15
N ASP A 110 5.80 15.65 9.99
CA ASP A 110 7.03 14.90 9.77
C ASP A 110 6.79 13.49 9.17
N LEU A 111 5.56 13.23 8.70
CA LEU A 111 5.16 11.97 8.08
C LEU A 111 5.11 12.14 6.55
N GLY A 112 5.96 11.44 5.83
CA GLY A 112 5.98 11.33 4.38
C GLY A 112 5.27 10.05 3.92
N PHE A 113 4.50 10.16 2.84
CA PHE A 113 3.71 9.06 2.27
C PHE A 113 4.08 8.88 0.81
N PHE A 114 4.36 7.64 0.43
CA PHE A 114 4.78 7.25 -0.91
C PHE A 114 4.16 5.89 -1.23
N HIS A 115 3.86 5.62 -2.51
CA HIS A 115 3.49 4.25 -2.85
C HIS A 115 4.69 3.31 -2.82
N SER A 116 5.81 3.75 -3.37
CA SER A 116 7.06 2.98 -3.47
C SER A 116 8.22 3.71 -2.77
N ALA A 117 9.47 3.32 -3.06
CA ALA A 117 10.65 3.93 -2.47
C ALA A 117 10.64 5.48 -2.58
N PRO A 118 10.96 6.22 -1.51
CA PRO A 118 10.95 7.69 -1.50
C PRO A 118 11.87 8.35 -2.53
N ILE A 119 12.92 7.63 -2.95
CA ILE A 119 13.78 8.08 -4.03
C ILE A 119 13.08 7.90 -5.39
N LEU A 120 12.76 8.99 -6.06
CA LEU A 120 12.05 9.02 -7.34
C LEU A 120 10.71 8.25 -7.29
N PRO A 121 9.70 8.74 -6.54
CA PRO A 121 8.44 8.02 -6.28
C PRO A 121 7.69 7.56 -7.53
N SER A 122 7.76 8.32 -8.64
CA SER A 122 7.15 7.95 -9.92
C SER A 122 7.88 6.82 -10.65
N GLY A 123 9.04 6.38 -10.15
CA GLY A 123 9.80 5.26 -10.72
C GLY A 123 9.37 3.91 -10.17
N PHE A 124 8.55 3.88 -9.13
CA PHE A 124 8.02 2.67 -8.50
C PHE A 124 9.08 1.64 -8.13
N TYR A 125 10.22 2.10 -7.56
CA TYR A 125 11.28 1.20 -7.11
C TYR A 125 10.86 0.43 -5.86
N TYR A 126 11.19 -0.86 -5.84
CA TYR A 126 10.97 -1.72 -4.67
C TYR A 126 11.96 -1.39 -3.55
N MET A 127 11.48 -1.57 -2.32
CA MET A 127 12.32 -1.66 -1.13
C MET A 127 11.96 -2.97 -0.41
N VAL A 128 12.86 -3.96 -0.44
CA VAL A 128 12.62 -5.32 0.06
C VAL A 128 13.72 -5.83 1.00
N HIS A 129 14.81 -5.08 1.18
CA HIS A 129 15.89 -5.42 2.09
C HIS A 129 16.69 -4.18 2.52
N GLU A 130 17.56 -4.34 3.51
CA GLU A 130 18.40 -3.28 4.09
C GLU A 130 19.23 -2.52 3.03
N GLY A 131 19.73 -3.23 2.00
CA GLY A 131 20.49 -2.60 0.91
C GLY A 131 19.67 -1.58 0.12
N ASP A 132 18.36 -1.84 -0.08
CA ASP A 132 17.45 -0.89 -0.73
C ASP A 132 17.22 0.32 0.18
N ALA A 133 17.08 0.10 1.50
CA ALA A 133 16.96 1.19 2.47
C ALA A 133 18.24 2.04 2.50
N ALA A 134 19.43 1.42 2.44
CA ALA A 134 20.72 2.11 2.40
C ALA A 134 20.88 3.02 1.17
N TYR A 135 20.20 2.71 0.07
CA TYR A 135 20.20 3.58 -1.11
C TYR A 135 19.60 4.96 -0.82
N HIS A 136 18.77 5.09 0.23
CA HIS A 136 18.15 6.34 0.63
C HIS A 136 19.06 7.26 1.46
N LEU A 137 20.22 6.79 1.90
CA LEU A 137 21.21 7.63 2.58
C LEU A 137 21.65 8.80 1.69
N GLN A 138 21.70 8.63 0.36
CA GLN A 138 22.02 9.72 -0.58
C GLN A 138 21.00 10.86 -0.62
N ILE A 139 19.78 10.63 -0.09
CA ILE A 139 18.72 11.63 0.04
C ILE A 139 18.30 11.85 1.49
N PHE A 140 19.13 11.41 2.46
CA PHE A 140 18.81 11.42 3.89
C PHE A 140 18.20 12.76 4.34
N GLU A 141 18.82 13.89 4.00
CA GLU A 141 18.34 15.22 4.35
C GLU A 141 16.92 15.55 3.83
N LYS A 142 16.51 14.91 2.73
CA LYS A 142 15.21 15.13 2.08
C LYS A 142 14.11 14.21 2.61
N LEU A 143 14.49 13.14 3.30
CA LEU A 143 13.51 12.25 3.91
C LEU A 143 12.80 12.93 5.07
N ASP A 144 11.52 12.63 5.22
CA ASP A 144 10.78 12.94 6.43
C ASP A 144 11.23 12.04 7.59
N ARG A 145 10.93 12.43 8.83
CA ARG A 145 11.29 11.60 9.99
C ARG A 145 10.68 10.21 9.93
N TYR A 146 9.45 10.11 9.40
CA TYR A 146 8.75 8.86 9.12
C TYR A 146 8.37 8.82 7.64
N SER A 147 8.78 7.82 6.92
CA SER A 147 8.41 7.55 5.53
C SER A 147 7.65 6.23 5.46
N PHE A 148 6.37 6.30 5.09
CA PHE A 148 5.50 5.13 4.92
C PHE A 148 5.39 4.79 3.44
N ILE A 149 5.64 3.51 3.10
CA ILE A 149 5.60 3.00 1.74
C ILE A 149 4.82 1.69 1.64
N GLY A 150 4.28 1.40 0.46
CA GLY A 150 3.60 0.14 0.09
C GLY A 150 4.41 -0.65 -0.93
N HIS A 151 3.76 -1.06 -2.03
CA HIS A 151 4.30 -1.65 -3.25
C HIS A 151 4.95 -3.03 -3.10
N SER A 152 5.74 -3.28 -2.07
CA SER A 152 6.37 -4.59 -1.83
C SER A 152 5.41 -5.61 -1.21
N HIS A 153 4.32 -5.17 -0.60
CA HIS A 153 3.37 -5.96 0.20
C HIS A 153 4.02 -6.66 1.40
N LEU A 154 5.21 -6.24 1.80
CA LEU A 154 5.95 -6.75 2.95
C LEU A 154 5.74 -5.86 4.17
N THR A 155 6.09 -6.37 5.34
CA THR A 155 6.10 -5.62 6.60
C THR A 155 7.55 -5.49 7.08
N GLN A 156 8.19 -4.38 6.75
CA GLN A 156 9.59 -4.11 7.07
C GLN A 156 9.74 -2.70 7.61
N ALA A 157 10.75 -2.48 8.44
CA ALA A 157 11.09 -1.18 8.99
C ALA A 157 12.60 -1.02 9.11
N PHE A 158 13.12 0.12 8.65
CA PHE A 158 14.55 0.43 8.67
C PHE A 158 14.73 1.82 9.26
N ILE A 159 15.58 1.92 10.31
CA ILE A 159 16.00 3.21 10.85
C ILE A 159 17.31 3.62 10.20
N LEU A 160 17.36 4.86 9.73
CA LEU A 160 18.49 5.47 9.06
C LEU A 160 19.08 6.59 9.92
N SER A 161 20.39 6.63 10.06
CA SER A 161 21.18 7.81 10.44
C SER A 161 21.86 8.38 9.18
N GLU A 162 22.76 9.36 9.29
CA GLU A 162 23.42 9.95 8.12
C GLU A 162 24.22 8.95 7.29
N ASP A 163 24.77 7.90 7.91
CA ASP A 163 25.71 6.96 7.30
C ASP A 163 25.41 5.48 7.58
N GLU A 164 24.38 5.18 8.37
CA GLU A 164 24.06 3.82 8.80
C GLU A 164 22.57 3.52 8.61
N VAL A 165 22.27 2.24 8.33
CA VAL A 165 20.92 1.68 8.30
C VAL A 165 20.84 0.53 9.29
N ARG A 166 19.75 0.45 10.04
CA ARG A 166 19.44 -0.66 10.96
C ARG A 166 18.10 -1.27 10.59
N ASP A 167 18.05 -2.57 10.41
CA ASP A 167 16.81 -3.31 10.28
C ASP A 167 16.15 -3.45 11.66
N VAL A 168 14.96 -2.89 11.80
CA VAL A 168 14.12 -2.95 13.02
C VAL A 168 12.79 -3.66 12.75
N THR A 169 12.73 -4.44 11.68
CA THR A 169 11.56 -5.25 11.31
C THR A 169 11.10 -6.13 12.47
N GLY A 170 9.79 -6.15 12.71
CA GLY A 170 9.20 -6.94 13.80
C GLY A 170 9.31 -6.30 15.19
N THR A 171 9.84 -5.08 15.28
CA THR A 171 9.85 -4.29 16.52
C THR A 171 8.88 -3.12 16.43
N THR A 172 8.75 -2.36 17.51
CA THR A 172 8.03 -1.07 17.58
C THR A 172 9.01 0.08 17.86
N GLU A 173 10.29 -0.10 17.50
CA GLU A 173 11.32 0.93 17.70
C GLU A 173 11.01 2.16 16.84
N THR A 174 11.09 3.33 17.44
CA THR A 174 10.90 4.62 16.77
C THR A 174 12.25 5.32 16.57
N PRO A 175 12.41 6.16 15.53
CA PRO A 175 13.67 6.85 15.27
C PRO A 175 14.01 7.81 16.43
N GLY A 176 15.29 7.80 16.85
CA GLY A 176 15.86 8.72 17.82
C GLY A 176 16.05 10.14 17.26
N ASP A 177 16.76 10.98 18.04
CA ASP A 177 17.11 12.32 17.57
C ASP A 177 18.13 12.23 16.41
N GLY A 178 17.81 12.91 15.29
CA GLY A 178 18.64 12.85 14.09
C GLY A 178 18.46 11.59 13.25
N GLU A 179 17.67 10.62 13.67
CA GLU A 179 17.34 9.44 12.90
C GLU A 179 16.01 9.61 12.13
N LYS A 180 15.86 8.81 11.09
CA LYS A 180 14.63 8.69 10.27
C LYS A 180 14.25 7.24 10.11
N ILE A 181 12.98 6.96 9.85
CA ILE A 181 12.51 5.59 9.61
C ILE A 181 11.80 5.51 8.26
N ILE A 182 12.09 4.45 7.50
CA ILE A 182 11.30 4.05 6.32
C ILE A 182 10.65 2.72 6.65
N MET A 183 9.34 2.61 6.46
CA MET A 183 8.62 1.38 6.72
C MET A 183 7.64 1.03 5.59
N THR A 184 7.61 -0.24 5.23
CA THR A 184 6.57 -0.81 4.36
C THR A 184 5.37 -1.15 5.21
N VAL A 185 4.17 -0.71 4.80
CA VAL A 185 2.95 -0.83 5.63
C VAL A 185 2.22 -2.17 5.46
N GLY A 186 2.78 -3.06 4.66
CA GLY A 186 2.10 -4.31 4.27
C GLY A 186 1.11 -4.08 3.12
N SER A 187 0.20 -5.00 2.94
CA SER A 187 -0.86 -4.94 1.95
C SER A 187 -2.20 -5.28 2.58
N VAL A 188 -3.24 -4.51 2.25
CA VAL A 188 -4.61 -4.83 2.62
C VAL A 188 -5.14 -5.97 1.74
N GLY A 189 -4.95 -5.89 0.43
CA GLY A 189 -5.62 -6.78 -0.51
C GLY A 189 -4.86 -8.04 -0.91
N GLN A 190 -3.52 -8.02 -0.85
CA GLN A 190 -2.68 -9.16 -1.29
C GLN A 190 -1.34 -9.19 -0.56
N PRO A 191 -1.29 -9.51 0.76
CA PRO A 191 -0.04 -9.68 1.51
C PRO A 191 0.91 -10.69 0.85
N ARG A 192 2.25 -10.44 0.94
CA ARG A 192 3.29 -11.30 0.33
C ARG A 192 4.39 -11.72 1.31
N ASP A 193 4.12 -11.62 2.58
CA ASP A 193 5.05 -12.00 3.66
C ASP A 193 4.70 -13.35 4.31
N ARG A 194 3.98 -14.21 3.55
CA ARG A 194 3.52 -15.55 3.94
C ARG A 194 2.50 -15.55 5.07
N ASN A 195 1.88 -14.42 5.32
CA ASN A 195 0.72 -14.30 6.19
C ASN A 195 -0.47 -13.82 5.34
N PRO A 196 -1.56 -14.61 5.19
CA PRO A 196 -2.71 -14.23 4.38
C PRO A 196 -3.59 -13.15 5.01
N ASP A 197 -3.40 -12.83 6.29
CA ASP A 197 -4.13 -11.77 6.97
C ASP A 197 -3.78 -10.40 6.36
N LEU A 198 -4.77 -9.57 6.12
CA LEU A 198 -4.55 -8.20 5.67
C LEU A 198 -3.62 -7.44 6.65
N CYS A 199 -2.89 -6.46 6.12
CA CYS A 199 -1.99 -5.66 6.94
C CYS A 199 -2.07 -4.18 6.62
N PHE A 200 -2.00 -3.35 7.66
CA PHE A 200 -1.82 -1.91 7.57
C PHE A 200 -1.17 -1.36 8.84
N VAL A 201 -0.79 -0.08 8.84
CA VAL A 201 -0.15 0.58 9.98
C VAL A 201 -1.07 1.62 10.59
N ILE A 202 -1.07 1.72 11.92
CA ILE A 202 -1.62 2.88 12.65
C ILE A 202 -0.45 3.61 13.30
N VAL A 203 -0.38 4.94 13.10
CA VAL A 203 0.62 5.80 13.75
C VAL A 203 -0.07 6.86 14.59
N ASP A 204 0.44 7.08 15.81
CA ASP A 204 0.07 8.22 16.63
C ASP A 204 1.00 9.40 16.34
N THR A 205 0.44 10.51 15.85
CA THR A 205 1.22 11.66 15.39
C THR A 205 1.85 12.48 16.51
N GLU A 206 1.45 12.27 17.77
CA GLU A 206 1.99 13.02 18.92
C GLU A 206 3.18 12.29 19.52
N SER A 207 3.09 10.98 19.67
CA SER A 207 4.15 10.14 20.23
C SER A 207 5.11 9.57 19.19
N GLY A 208 4.69 9.48 17.92
CA GLY A 208 5.40 8.75 16.88
C GLY A 208 5.30 7.22 17.02
N ALA A 209 4.58 6.73 18.02
CA ALA A 209 4.36 5.29 18.17
C ALA A 209 3.52 4.74 17.03
N TYR A 210 3.89 3.56 16.55
CA TYR A 210 3.18 2.89 15.46
C TYR A 210 2.93 1.42 15.79
N GLU A 211 1.93 0.84 15.14
CA GLU A 211 1.64 -0.59 15.21
C GLU A 211 1.24 -1.13 13.83
N TYR A 212 1.64 -2.37 13.56
CA TYR A 212 1.13 -3.15 12.42
C TYR A 212 -0.13 -3.87 12.87
N VAL A 213 -1.23 -3.61 12.17
CA VAL A 213 -2.51 -4.29 12.37
C VAL A 213 -2.63 -5.44 11.40
N ARG A 214 -2.90 -6.64 11.90
CA ARG A 214 -3.15 -7.85 11.11
C ARG A 214 -4.53 -8.38 11.43
N LEU A 215 -5.34 -8.63 10.40
CA LEU A 215 -6.72 -9.09 10.55
C LEU A 215 -7.05 -10.16 9.51
N SER A 216 -7.72 -11.20 9.95
CA SER A 216 -8.35 -12.14 9.03
C SER A 216 -9.56 -11.49 8.36
N TYR A 217 -9.82 -11.85 7.12
CA TYR A 217 -10.96 -11.38 6.34
C TYR A 217 -11.56 -12.53 5.53
N ASP A 218 -12.65 -12.30 4.81
CA ASP A 218 -13.27 -13.31 3.95
C ASP A 218 -12.45 -13.55 2.67
N ILE A 219 -11.33 -14.27 2.85
CA ILE A 219 -10.43 -14.68 1.75
C ILE A 219 -11.18 -15.53 0.72
N LYS A 220 -12.09 -16.40 1.20
CA LYS A 220 -12.85 -17.27 0.32
C LYS A 220 -13.75 -16.45 -0.61
N GLY A 221 -14.51 -15.48 -0.07
CA GLY A 221 -15.36 -14.61 -0.87
C GLY A 221 -14.56 -13.82 -1.91
N ALA A 222 -13.40 -13.26 -1.51
CA ALA A 222 -12.52 -12.53 -2.42
C ALA A 222 -11.98 -13.44 -3.54
N ALA A 223 -11.55 -14.67 -3.21
CA ALA A 223 -11.06 -15.64 -4.19
C ALA A 223 -12.14 -16.08 -5.17
N GLU A 224 -13.37 -16.38 -4.69
CA GLU A 224 -14.51 -16.75 -5.52
C GLU A 224 -14.90 -15.62 -6.49
N GLN A 225 -14.80 -14.36 -6.09
CA GLN A 225 -15.05 -13.22 -6.97
C GLN A 225 -14.01 -13.12 -8.09
N ILE A 226 -12.71 -13.29 -7.79
CA ILE A 226 -11.64 -13.34 -8.80
C ILE A 226 -11.93 -14.42 -9.85
N GLU A 227 -12.30 -15.64 -9.40
CA GLU A 227 -12.60 -16.75 -10.29
C GLU A 227 -13.88 -16.53 -11.11
N THR A 228 -14.92 -15.96 -10.51
CA THR A 228 -16.17 -15.62 -11.18
C THR A 228 -15.98 -14.54 -12.25
N ALA A 229 -15.08 -13.59 -12.02
CA ALA A 229 -14.70 -12.57 -12.98
C ALA A 229 -13.84 -13.12 -14.15
N GLY A 230 -13.47 -14.41 -14.11
CA GLY A 230 -12.63 -15.03 -15.14
C GLY A 230 -11.16 -14.61 -15.09
N LEU A 231 -10.72 -14.05 -13.97
CA LEU A 231 -9.34 -13.67 -13.75
C LEU A 231 -8.48 -14.90 -13.41
N SER A 232 -7.14 -14.76 -13.46
CA SER A 232 -6.23 -15.88 -13.25
C SER A 232 -6.37 -16.49 -11.85
N HIS A 233 -6.51 -17.83 -11.77
CA HIS A 233 -6.48 -18.60 -10.51
C HIS A 233 -5.22 -18.37 -9.67
N ARG A 234 -4.14 -17.85 -10.29
CA ARG A 234 -2.95 -17.48 -9.56
C ARG A 234 -3.24 -16.37 -8.54
N PHE A 235 -4.14 -15.44 -8.86
CA PHE A 235 -4.48 -14.34 -7.96
C PHE A 235 -5.38 -14.81 -6.81
N SER A 236 -6.37 -15.67 -7.05
CA SER A 236 -7.21 -16.24 -5.98
C SER A 236 -6.38 -17.09 -5.03
N ARG A 237 -5.46 -17.91 -5.55
CA ARG A 237 -4.59 -18.77 -4.75
C ARG A 237 -3.64 -18.00 -3.84
N ARG A 238 -3.06 -16.89 -4.34
CA ARG A 238 -2.16 -16.02 -3.57
C ARG A 238 -2.77 -15.51 -2.28
N LEU A 239 -4.09 -15.23 -2.27
CA LEU A 239 -4.79 -14.74 -1.08
C LEU A 239 -4.73 -15.73 0.08
N TYR A 240 -4.79 -17.04 -0.20
CA TYR A 240 -4.68 -18.08 0.83
C TYR A 240 -3.25 -18.30 1.31
N GLU A 241 -2.27 -18.03 0.46
CA GLU A 241 -0.86 -18.35 0.72
C GLU A 241 -0.08 -17.13 1.28
N GLY A 242 -0.60 -15.93 1.10
CA GLY A 242 0.10 -14.70 1.48
C GLY A 242 1.38 -14.48 0.65
N ILE A 243 1.34 -14.69 -0.71
CA ILE A 243 2.50 -14.62 -1.61
C ILE A 243 2.26 -13.75 -2.84
#